data_5b5fc2ce747a7a7253a42215ea5cd40a
#
_entry.id   5b5fc2ce747a7a7253a42215ea5cd40a
#
_cell.length_a   1.000
_cell.length_b   1.000
_cell.length_c   1.000
_cell.angle_alpha   90.00
_cell.angle_beta   90.00
_cell.angle_gamma   90.00
#
_symmetry.space_group_name_H-M   'P 1'
#
loop_
_entity.id
_entity.type
_entity.pdbx_description
1 polymer ?
#
loop_
_entity_poly.entity_id
_entity_poly.type
_entity_poly.pdbx_seq_one_letter_code
_entity_poly.pdbx_strand_id
1 'polypeptide(L)'
;MNGSGWTFHSIVSLDIHTVKYKSLMGGTYIPLPKFLVSKKALINMKLKSEKRRNEDVQCFKLCIATALNPVKDHPETITRQLEKQAEALHFDGIRFPMKLKDIKKFERQNPQISVNVLGYEDKDFSFTYFRDG
;
A
#
# COMPACT_ATOMS: atom_id res chain seq x y z
N MET A 1 -1.91 -15.36 28.72
CA MET A 1 -1.42 -14.99 27.39
C MET A 1 -0.19 -14.13 27.55
N ASN A 2 0.95 -14.68 27.30
CA ASN A 2 2.18 -13.95 27.49
C ASN A 2 2.36 -13.00 26.31
N GLY A 3 1.99 -11.73 26.48
CA GLY A 3 2.37 -10.70 25.55
C GLY A 3 3.89 -10.64 25.47
N SER A 4 4.43 -10.39 24.29
CA SER A 4 5.88 -10.29 24.03
C SER A 4 6.58 -9.16 24.81
N GLY A 5 5.86 -8.36 25.57
CA GLY A 5 6.39 -7.15 26.23
C GLY A 5 6.70 -6.01 25.27
N TRP A 6 6.47 -6.20 23.97
CA TRP A 6 6.68 -5.18 22.95
C TRP A 6 5.49 -4.25 22.86
N THR A 7 5.75 -2.96 22.86
CA THR A 7 4.75 -1.92 22.62
C THR A 7 5.01 -1.27 21.27
N PHE A 8 3.94 -0.99 20.53
CA PHE A 8 4.05 -0.23 19.29
C PHE A 8 4.50 1.20 19.62
N HIS A 9 5.61 1.63 19.03
CA HIS A 9 6.15 2.98 19.22
C HIS A 9 5.90 3.85 17.98
N SER A 10 6.34 3.39 16.82
CA SER A 10 6.17 4.12 15.55
C SER A 10 6.33 3.19 14.36
N ILE A 11 5.77 3.58 13.21
CA ILE A 11 6.10 2.94 11.94
C ILE A 11 7.39 3.57 11.43
N VAL A 12 8.46 2.77 11.37
CA VAL A 12 9.75 3.19 10.83
C VAL A 12 9.75 3.11 9.31
N SER A 13 9.15 2.06 8.76
CA SER A 13 9.06 1.85 7.32
C SER A 13 7.79 1.12 6.93
N LEU A 14 7.33 1.36 5.72
CA LEU A 14 6.25 0.64 5.07
C LEU A 14 6.79 0.05 3.77
N ASP A 15 6.73 -1.28 3.64
CA ASP A 15 7.14 -1.98 2.43
C ASP A 15 5.91 -2.20 1.53
N ILE A 16 5.95 -1.62 0.34
CA ILE A 16 4.91 -1.82 -0.68
C ILE A 16 5.44 -2.81 -1.71
N HIS A 17 4.77 -3.93 -1.82
CA HIS A 17 5.08 -4.94 -2.82
C HIS A 17 4.31 -4.64 -4.11
N THR A 18 5.03 -4.38 -5.19
CA THR A 18 4.43 -4.19 -6.51
C THR A 18 4.82 -5.34 -7.42
N VAL A 19 3.85 -5.90 -8.11
CA VAL A 19 4.09 -6.78 -9.25
C VAL A 19 4.46 -5.90 -10.45
N LYS A 20 5.32 -6.40 -11.37
CA LYS A 20 5.70 -5.68 -12.59
C LYS A 20 4.46 -5.11 -13.27
N TYR A 21 4.29 -3.81 -13.15
CA TYR A 21 3.10 -3.13 -13.58
C TYR A 21 3.15 -2.92 -15.10
N LYS A 22 2.41 -3.69 -15.85
CA LYS A 22 1.89 -3.22 -17.12
C LYS A 22 0.78 -2.25 -16.77
N SER A 23 0.98 -0.99 -17.10
CA SER A 23 -0.02 0.05 -16.92
C SER A 23 -1.32 -0.35 -17.64
N LEU A 24 -2.13 -1.12 -16.98
CA LEU A 24 -3.51 -1.28 -17.34
C LEU A 24 -4.22 -0.03 -16.84
N MET A 25 -4.72 0.75 -17.75
CA MET A 25 -5.41 1.99 -17.48
C MET A 25 -6.55 1.77 -16.50
N GLY A 26 -6.46 2.41 -15.33
CA GLY A 26 -7.46 2.38 -14.26
C GLY A 26 -7.21 1.27 -13.25
N GLY A 27 -7.12 1.67 -11.99
CA GLY A 27 -6.83 0.82 -10.85
C GLY A 27 -7.71 -0.41 -10.74
N THR A 28 -7.28 -1.47 -11.37
CA THR A 28 -7.96 -2.76 -11.30
C THR A 28 -7.36 -3.53 -10.13
N TYR A 29 -8.21 -4.07 -9.26
CA TYR A 29 -7.79 -5.03 -8.25
C TYR A 29 -7.02 -6.17 -8.92
N ILE A 30 -5.77 -6.37 -8.52
CA ILE A 30 -4.94 -7.47 -8.98
C ILE A 30 -4.89 -8.50 -7.84
N PRO A 31 -5.39 -9.72 -8.06
CA PRO A 31 -5.32 -10.75 -7.03
C PRO A 31 -3.87 -11.13 -6.77
N LEU A 32 -3.56 -11.38 -5.50
CA LEU A 32 -2.25 -11.87 -5.11
C LEU A 32 -1.98 -13.25 -5.71
N PRO A 33 -0.74 -13.54 -6.11
CA PRO A 33 -0.32 -14.89 -6.47
C PRO A 33 -0.64 -15.88 -5.35
N LYS A 34 -1.04 -17.10 -5.69
CA LYS A 34 -1.44 -18.15 -4.71
C LYS A 34 -0.41 -18.37 -3.61
N PHE A 35 0.87 -18.33 -3.98
CA PHE A 35 1.97 -18.44 -3.03
C PHE A 35 1.95 -17.35 -1.95
N LEU A 36 1.70 -16.10 -2.34
CA LEU A 36 1.64 -14.97 -1.40
C LEU A 36 0.37 -14.99 -0.55
N VAL A 37 -0.75 -15.40 -1.13
CA VAL A 37 -2.02 -15.57 -0.38
C VAL A 37 -1.84 -16.56 0.78
N SER A 38 -1.16 -17.67 0.53
CA SER A 38 -0.95 -18.72 1.55
C SER A 38 -0.12 -18.24 2.73
N LYS A 39 0.74 -17.26 2.54
CA LYS A 39 1.60 -16.68 3.60
C LYS A 39 0.87 -15.75 4.55
N LYS A 40 -0.28 -15.22 4.16
CA LYS A 40 -1.07 -14.25 4.94
C LYS A 40 -0.25 -13.05 5.44
N ALA A 41 0.80 -12.70 4.71
CA ALA A 41 1.76 -11.66 5.09
C ALA A 41 1.49 -10.30 4.42
N LEU A 42 0.58 -10.27 3.44
CA LEU A 42 0.27 -9.07 2.66
C LEU A 42 -1.20 -8.71 2.79
N ILE A 43 -1.46 -7.41 2.86
CA ILE A 43 -2.80 -6.84 2.77
C ILE A 43 -3.00 -6.34 1.34
N ASN A 44 -3.98 -6.90 0.65
CA ASN A 44 -4.38 -6.46 -0.67
C ASN A 44 -5.75 -5.79 -0.59
N MET A 45 -5.76 -4.47 -0.72
CA MET A 45 -6.99 -3.68 -0.54
C MET A 45 -8.06 -4.08 -1.53
N LYS A 46 -9.24 -4.45 -1.03
CA LYS A 46 -10.41 -4.79 -1.84
C LYS A 46 -11.13 -3.52 -2.28
N LEU A 47 -10.81 -3.06 -3.46
CA LEU A 47 -11.55 -1.96 -4.10
C LEU A 47 -12.94 -2.46 -4.46
N LYS A 48 -13.97 -1.90 -3.81
CA LYS A 48 -15.36 -2.27 -4.04
C LYS A 48 -15.84 -1.62 -5.32
N SER A 49 -16.04 -2.46 -6.34
CA SER A 49 -16.98 -2.33 -7.45
C SER A 49 -16.78 -1.27 -8.55
N GLU A 50 -17.27 -1.64 -9.70
CA GLU A 50 -17.32 -0.95 -11.00
C GLU A 50 -17.86 0.50 -10.98
N LYS A 51 -18.53 0.93 -9.92
CA LYS A 51 -19.10 2.28 -9.79
C LYS A 51 -18.12 3.37 -9.38
N ARG A 52 -16.93 3.01 -8.87
CA ARG A 52 -15.95 3.96 -8.34
C ARG A 52 -14.64 3.98 -9.13
N ARG A 53 -14.72 3.92 -10.45
CA ARG A 53 -13.55 3.89 -11.36
C ARG A 53 -12.54 5.02 -11.11
N ASN A 54 -12.99 6.16 -10.60
CA ASN A 54 -12.12 7.29 -10.29
C ASN A 54 -11.42 7.18 -8.91
N GLU A 55 -11.93 6.31 -8.01
CA GLU A 55 -11.36 6.11 -6.68
C GLU A 55 -10.30 5.01 -6.67
N ASP A 56 -10.33 4.10 -7.65
CA ASP A 56 -9.37 3.01 -7.80
C ASP A 56 -7.93 3.49 -8.00
N VAL A 57 -7.75 4.72 -8.47
CA VAL A 57 -6.44 5.34 -8.65
C VAL A 57 -5.74 5.72 -7.34
N GLN A 58 -6.44 5.68 -6.22
CA GLN A 58 -5.93 6.09 -4.91
C GLN A 58 -5.46 4.93 -4.03
N CYS A 59 -5.21 3.75 -4.60
CA CYS A 59 -4.74 2.57 -3.87
C CYS A 59 -3.55 2.87 -2.95
N PHE A 60 -2.61 3.68 -3.40
CA PHE A 60 -1.44 4.05 -2.60
C PHE A 60 -1.84 4.75 -1.30
N LYS A 61 -2.75 5.74 -1.36
CA LYS A 61 -3.25 6.43 -0.16
C LYS A 61 -3.86 5.45 0.84
N LEU A 62 -4.71 4.56 0.34
CA LEU A 62 -5.41 3.58 1.18
C LEU A 62 -4.43 2.58 1.80
N CYS A 63 -3.43 2.13 1.06
CA CYS A 63 -2.39 1.26 1.59
C CYS A 63 -1.60 1.93 2.72
N ILE A 64 -1.19 3.18 2.55
CA ILE A 64 -0.50 3.94 3.60
C ILE A 64 -1.41 4.12 4.82
N ALA A 65 -2.66 4.55 4.61
CA ALA A 65 -3.60 4.73 5.71
C ALA A 65 -3.86 3.43 6.49
N THR A 66 -3.99 2.30 5.79
CA THR A 66 -4.16 0.98 6.42
C THR A 66 -2.94 0.59 7.26
N ALA A 67 -1.74 0.85 6.76
CA ALA A 67 -0.51 0.55 7.48
C ALA A 67 -0.35 1.43 8.74
N LEU A 68 -0.76 2.69 8.68
CA LEU A 68 -0.71 3.60 9.81
C LEU A 68 -1.82 3.34 10.85
N ASN A 69 -2.90 2.71 10.44
CA ASN A 69 -4.07 2.45 11.28
C ASN A 69 -4.46 0.96 11.19
N PRO A 70 -3.60 0.05 11.71
CA PRO A 70 -3.83 -1.38 11.58
C PRO A 70 -5.10 -1.81 12.32
N VAL A 71 -5.89 -2.65 11.67
CA VAL A 71 -7.07 -3.30 12.24
C VAL A 71 -6.87 -4.82 12.22
N LYS A 72 -7.45 -5.51 13.20
CA LYS A 72 -7.29 -6.97 13.32
C LYS A 72 -8.18 -7.72 12.33
N ASP A 73 -9.41 -7.26 12.18
CA ASP A 73 -10.42 -7.94 11.38
C ASP A 73 -10.59 -7.25 10.03
N HIS A 74 -10.49 -8.02 8.97
CA HIS A 74 -10.67 -7.56 7.59
C HIS A 74 -9.88 -6.30 7.21
N PRO A 75 -8.53 -6.30 7.39
CA PRO A 75 -7.69 -5.13 7.12
C PRO A 75 -7.72 -4.69 5.66
N GLU A 76 -8.15 -5.57 4.75
CA GLU A 76 -8.30 -5.30 3.32
C GLU A 76 -9.57 -4.50 2.97
N THR A 77 -10.45 -4.27 3.95
CA THR A 77 -11.74 -3.60 3.73
C THR A 77 -11.60 -2.07 3.83
N ILE A 78 -12.11 -1.39 2.82
CA ILE A 78 -12.14 0.07 2.80
C ILE A 78 -13.38 0.55 3.58
N THR A 79 -13.12 1.28 4.66
CA THR A 79 -14.16 1.90 5.49
C THR A 79 -14.12 3.42 5.30
N ARG A 80 -15.23 4.10 5.63
CA ARG A 80 -15.28 5.58 5.63
C ARG A 80 -14.23 6.21 6.56
N GLN A 81 -13.92 5.52 7.66
CA GLN A 81 -12.89 5.98 8.59
C GLN A 81 -11.51 5.91 7.93
N LEU A 82 -11.21 4.82 7.22
CA LEU A 82 -9.95 4.67 6.49
C LEU A 82 -9.81 5.72 5.38
N GLU A 83 -10.89 6.02 4.66
CA GLU A 83 -10.91 7.07 3.64
C GLU A 83 -10.55 8.44 4.25
N LYS A 84 -11.15 8.80 5.38
CA LYS A 84 -10.81 10.04 6.11
C LYS A 84 -9.35 10.07 6.57
N GLN A 85 -8.83 8.94 7.05
CA GLN A 85 -7.43 8.83 7.46
C GLN A 85 -6.48 8.98 6.26
N ALA A 86 -6.86 8.44 5.10
CA ALA A 86 -6.12 8.62 3.85
C ALA A 86 -6.09 10.07 3.38
N GLU A 87 -7.20 10.80 3.52
CA GLU A 87 -7.29 12.23 3.20
C GLU A 87 -6.43 13.12 4.10
N ALA A 88 -6.11 12.68 5.31
CA ALA A 88 -5.23 13.40 6.22
C ALA A 88 -3.75 13.36 5.81
N LEU A 89 -3.37 12.52 4.87
CA LEU A 89 -2.02 12.45 4.31
C LEU A 89 -1.79 13.56 3.29
N HIS A 90 -0.55 14.02 3.18
CA HIS A 90 -0.17 15.08 2.25
C HIS A 90 0.28 14.53 0.90
N PHE A 91 -0.42 14.92 -0.15
CA PHE A 91 -0.17 14.50 -1.54
C PHE A 91 -0.13 15.68 -2.51
N ASP A 92 0.33 16.84 -2.07
CA ASP A 92 0.31 18.06 -2.85
C ASP A 92 1.15 17.94 -4.13
N GLY A 93 0.51 18.17 -5.28
CA GLY A 93 1.14 18.07 -6.59
C GLY A 93 1.55 16.63 -6.98
N ILE A 94 1.01 15.61 -6.34
CA ILE A 94 1.15 14.21 -6.72
C ILE A 94 -0.09 13.78 -7.48
N ARG A 95 0.11 13.23 -8.67
CA ARG A 95 -0.98 12.71 -9.52
C ARG A 95 -1.20 11.23 -9.26
N PHE A 96 -2.44 10.80 -9.35
CA PHE A 96 -2.82 9.40 -9.28
C PHE A 96 -3.20 8.85 -10.66
N PRO A 97 -2.90 7.58 -10.96
CA PRO A 97 -2.15 6.64 -10.13
C PRO A 97 -0.71 7.12 -9.86
N MET A 98 -0.28 6.94 -8.63
CA MET A 98 1.03 7.41 -8.18
C MET A 98 2.16 6.67 -8.89
N LYS A 99 3.17 7.41 -9.34
CA LYS A 99 4.37 6.84 -9.97
C LYS A 99 5.46 6.62 -8.93
N LEU A 100 6.34 5.64 -9.18
CA LEU A 100 7.47 5.35 -8.28
C LEU A 100 8.33 6.58 -7.98
N LYS A 101 8.58 7.41 -9.00
CA LYS A 101 9.36 8.66 -8.86
C LYS A 101 8.73 9.68 -7.90
N ASP A 102 7.43 9.60 -7.65
CA ASP A 102 6.72 10.53 -6.77
C ASP A 102 6.81 10.12 -5.29
N ILE A 103 7.35 8.93 -4.98
CA ILE A 103 7.50 8.44 -3.60
C ILE A 103 8.37 9.37 -2.76
N LYS A 104 9.51 9.82 -3.31
CA LYS A 104 10.38 10.79 -2.61
C LYS A 104 9.67 12.12 -2.32
N LYS A 105 8.78 12.55 -3.21
CA LYS A 105 7.97 13.75 -3.00
C LYS A 105 6.96 13.54 -1.89
N PHE A 106 6.31 12.37 -1.86
CA PHE A 106 5.41 11.98 -0.80
C PHE A 106 6.11 11.92 0.58
N GLU A 107 7.27 11.29 0.65
CA GLU A 107 8.06 11.18 1.90
C GLU A 107 8.48 12.56 2.43
N ARG A 108 8.84 13.48 1.55
CA ARG A 108 9.17 14.88 1.96
C ARG A 108 7.97 15.61 2.54
N GLN A 109 6.75 15.33 2.05
CA GLN A 109 5.52 15.92 2.57
C GLN A 109 5.03 15.22 3.84
N ASN A 110 5.47 14.00 4.06
CA ASN A 110 5.11 13.17 5.20
C ASN A 110 6.38 12.60 5.86
N PRO A 111 7.21 13.42 6.52
CA PRO A 111 8.56 13.05 6.96
C PRO A 111 8.58 11.93 8.01
N GLN A 112 7.46 11.64 8.63
CA GLN A 112 7.30 10.51 9.55
C GLN A 112 7.10 9.16 8.85
N ILE A 113 6.98 9.16 7.52
CA ILE A 113 6.70 7.96 6.71
C ILE A 113 7.87 7.71 5.77
N SER A 114 8.37 6.47 5.77
CA SER A 114 9.33 5.97 4.77
C SER A 114 8.70 4.81 4.00
N VAL A 115 8.86 4.80 2.69
CA VAL A 115 8.23 3.82 1.79
C VAL A 115 9.29 3.03 1.04
N ASN A 116 9.32 1.73 1.25
CA ASN A 116 10.13 0.81 0.47
C ASN A 116 9.23 0.09 -0.55
N VAL A 117 9.65 0.08 -1.81
CA VAL A 117 8.92 -0.59 -2.88
C VAL A 117 9.65 -1.82 -3.33
N LEU A 118 8.98 -2.95 -3.26
CA LEU A 118 9.49 -4.23 -3.71
C LEU A 118 8.65 -4.74 -4.89
N GLY A 119 9.30 -5.09 -5.98
CA GLY A 119 8.67 -5.80 -7.09
C GLY A 119 8.79 -7.30 -6.89
N TYR A 120 7.77 -8.04 -7.25
CA TYR A 120 7.73 -9.49 -7.20
C TYR A 120 7.69 -10.06 -8.61
N GLU A 121 8.56 -11.05 -8.89
CA GLU A 121 8.57 -11.80 -10.15
C GLU A 121 8.21 -13.25 -9.87
N ASP A 122 7.12 -13.72 -10.51
CA ASP A 122 6.60 -15.08 -10.31
C ASP A 122 7.58 -16.18 -10.71
N LYS A 123 8.42 -15.92 -11.74
CA LYS A 123 9.32 -16.92 -12.29
C LYS A 123 10.40 -17.39 -11.31
N ASP A 124 10.88 -16.46 -10.47
CA ASP A 124 12.02 -16.71 -9.60
C ASP A 124 11.66 -16.60 -8.11
N PHE A 125 10.39 -16.34 -7.77
CA PHE A 125 9.93 -16.05 -6.41
C PHE A 125 10.81 -14.98 -5.72
N SER A 126 11.36 -14.06 -6.52
CA SER A 126 12.29 -13.04 -6.06
C SER A 126 11.61 -11.70 -5.88
N PHE A 127 12.09 -10.94 -4.88
CA PHE A 127 11.69 -9.57 -4.66
C PHE A 127 12.81 -8.65 -5.13
N THR A 128 12.47 -7.71 -6.00
CA THR A 128 13.41 -6.68 -6.44
C THR A 128 13.10 -5.38 -5.71
N TYR A 129 14.11 -4.83 -5.04
CA TYR A 129 14.00 -3.57 -4.33
C TYR A 129 14.19 -2.41 -5.30
N PHE A 130 13.19 -1.54 -5.38
CA PHE A 130 13.25 -0.32 -6.16
C PHE A 130 13.57 0.86 -5.24
N ARG A 131 14.81 1.28 -5.23
CA ARG A 131 15.22 2.54 -4.63
C ARG A 131 15.82 3.39 -5.73
N ASP A 132 15.16 4.47 -6.07
CA ASP A 132 15.80 5.48 -6.90
C ASP A 132 16.97 6.06 -6.11
N GLY A 133 18.14 5.88 -6.65
CA GLY A 133 19.38 6.40 -6.12
C GLY A 133 19.38 7.92 -5.98
#